data_736f7696b481ceb3ebabf2a921fc1e2a
#
_entry.id   736f7696b481ceb3ebabf2a921fc1e2a
#
_cell.length_a   1.000
_cell.length_b   1.000
_cell.length_c   1.000
_cell.angle_alpha   90.00
_cell.angle_beta   90.00
_cell.angle_gamma   90.00
#
_symmetry.space_group_name_H-M   'P 1'
#
loop_
_entity.id
_entity.type
_entity.pdbx_description
1 polymer ?
#
loop_
_entity_poly.entity_id
_entity_poly.type
_entity_poly.pdbx_seq_one_letter_code
_entity_poly.pdbx_strand_id
1 'polypeptide(L)'
;EDLEPVLNDMAFIMDRLIHRFVSKSDKVKVLSYEFKKKYSYLVSLDIPELDQYFNIRLPEKNINANSDFFASQSIWNLIKNKKILDKIEKILGPEISSNPCQNSRIKQPEKRILSKNIHDGLVGRTPWHQDAGVMNKKGQKGTELVTCWIPFTKTRIENGCMLAVKESHKFGLVNHDYGSKGQVEVRGKEIIDKLSTVPLEADVGDIILLNRYLLHCSLPNKSKNFRISMDLRYNKAGQPSGRDPLPNFIVKSKNKNNIKVRNYKQWIALWEKAKVKCIPRKWSYKYPLPTFKGTKRDLANII
;
A
#
# COMPACT_ATOMS: atom_id res chain seq x y z
N GLU A 1 -11.31 14.01 -11.55
CA GLU A 1 -10.46 13.98 -12.77
C GLU A 1 -9.19 13.13 -12.59
N ASP A 2 -8.31 13.44 -11.60
CA ASP A 2 -7.00 12.75 -11.45
C ASP A 2 -7.12 11.25 -11.06
N LEU A 3 -8.21 10.82 -10.45
CA LEU A 3 -8.42 9.46 -9.95
C LEU A 3 -9.22 8.57 -10.90
N GLU A 4 -10.08 9.15 -11.73
CA GLU A 4 -10.95 8.41 -12.66
C GLU A 4 -10.18 7.54 -13.65
N PRO A 5 -9.07 7.98 -14.28
CA PRO A 5 -8.29 7.11 -15.16
C PRO A 5 -7.75 5.87 -14.47
N VAL A 6 -7.43 5.94 -13.17
CA VAL A 6 -6.97 4.77 -12.39
C VAL A 6 -8.13 3.78 -12.16
N LEU A 7 -9.33 4.29 -11.86
CA LEU A 7 -10.52 3.44 -11.71
C LEU A 7 -10.89 2.75 -13.03
N ASN A 8 -10.75 3.45 -14.16
CA ASN A 8 -10.96 2.87 -15.50
C ASN A 8 -9.94 1.76 -15.80
N ASP A 9 -8.68 1.95 -15.44
CA ASP A 9 -7.66 0.89 -15.56
C ASP A 9 -7.97 -0.31 -14.66
N MET A 10 -8.46 -0.08 -13.43
CA MET A 10 -8.92 -1.18 -12.55
C MET A 10 -10.11 -1.93 -13.16
N ALA A 11 -11.06 -1.21 -13.76
CA ALA A 11 -12.19 -1.84 -14.46
C ALA A 11 -11.73 -2.69 -15.66
N PHE A 12 -10.76 -2.20 -16.42
CA PHE A 12 -10.16 -2.95 -17.52
C PHE A 12 -9.44 -4.22 -17.05
N ILE A 13 -8.65 -4.13 -15.95
CA ILE A 13 -8.03 -5.32 -15.35
C ILE A 13 -9.11 -6.33 -14.96
N MET A 14 -10.21 -5.87 -14.37
CA MET A 14 -11.31 -6.73 -13.96
C MET A 14 -11.93 -7.46 -15.13
N ASP A 15 -12.18 -6.78 -16.25
CA ASP A 15 -12.72 -7.42 -17.46
C ASP A 15 -11.74 -8.46 -18.03
N ARG A 16 -10.43 -8.20 -18.01
CA ARG A 16 -9.41 -9.20 -18.37
C ARG A 16 -9.45 -10.44 -17.46
N LEU A 17 -9.62 -10.25 -16.14
CA LEU A 17 -9.73 -11.36 -15.19
C LEU A 17 -11.01 -12.16 -15.43
N ILE A 18 -12.13 -11.51 -15.75
CA ILE A 18 -13.37 -12.18 -16.16
C ILE A 18 -13.14 -13.02 -17.42
N HIS A 19 -12.46 -12.47 -18.43
CA HIS A 19 -12.12 -13.24 -19.63
C HIS A 19 -11.26 -14.46 -19.34
N ARG A 20 -10.37 -14.39 -18.34
CA ARG A 20 -9.43 -15.44 -17.97
C ARG A 20 -10.06 -16.53 -17.10
N PHE A 21 -10.87 -16.16 -16.11
CA PHE A 21 -11.28 -17.05 -15.02
C PHE A 21 -12.76 -17.42 -15.02
N VAL A 22 -13.62 -16.68 -15.72
CA VAL A 22 -15.07 -16.94 -15.77
C VAL A 22 -15.40 -17.89 -16.91
N SER A 23 -16.32 -18.83 -16.65
CA SER A 23 -16.82 -19.80 -17.63
C SER A 23 -17.39 -19.12 -18.88
N LYS A 24 -17.36 -19.79 -20.03
CA LYS A 24 -17.94 -19.24 -21.26
C LYS A 24 -19.42 -18.93 -21.11
N SER A 25 -20.18 -19.74 -20.37
CA SER A 25 -21.61 -19.55 -20.11
C SER A 25 -21.94 -18.29 -19.33
N ASP A 26 -21.10 -17.93 -18.33
CA ASP A 26 -21.38 -16.82 -17.45
C ASP A 26 -20.72 -15.51 -17.88
N LYS A 27 -19.74 -15.60 -18.76
CA LYS A 27 -18.86 -14.48 -19.13
C LYS A 27 -19.61 -13.23 -19.59
N VAL A 28 -20.56 -13.38 -20.53
CA VAL A 28 -21.34 -12.25 -21.07
C VAL A 28 -22.14 -11.59 -19.95
N LYS A 29 -22.80 -12.40 -19.12
CA LYS A 29 -23.56 -11.92 -17.97
C LYS A 29 -22.68 -11.19 -16.96
N VAL A 30 -21.52 -11.73 -16.62
CA VAL A 30 -20.61 -11.14 -15.62
C VAL A 30 -19.98 -9.85 -16.15
N LEU A 31 -19.64 -9.77 -17.44
CA LEU A 31 -19.15 -8.55 -18.08
C LEU A 31 -20.15 -7.41 -18.06
N SER A 32 -21.46 -7.68 -18.04
CA SER A 32 -22.49 -6.65 -17.92
C SER A 32 -22.70 -6.11 -16.50
N TYR A 33 -22.05 -6.69 -15.48
CA TYR A 33 -22.22 -6.24 -14.12
C TYR A 33 -21.46 -4.92 -13.87
N GLU A 34 -21.92 -4.14 -12.90
CA GLU A 34 -21.17 -3.02 -12.35
C GLU A 34 -19.89 -3.50 -11.64
N PHE A 35 -18.90 -2.62 -11.51
CA PHE A 35 -17.60 -2.86 -10.89
C PHE A 35 -17.69 -3.71 -9.60
N LYS A 36 -18.52 -3.29 -8.65
CA LYS A 36 -18.72 -3.97 -7.37
C LYS A 36 -19.17 -5.41 -7.52
N LYS A 37 -20.11 -5.66 -8.43
CA LYS A 37 -20.67 -7.00 -8.67
C LYS A 37 -19.68 -7.89 -9.40
N LYS A 38 -18.93 -7.35 -10.38
CA LYS A 38 -17.80 -8.02 -11.04
C LYS A 38 -16.77 -8.49 -10.05
N TYR A 39 -16.29 -7.58 -9.17
CA TYR A 39 -15.28 -7.91 -8.17
C TYR A 39 -15.78 -8.97 -7.18
N SER A 40 -17.02 -8.84 -6.68
CA SER A 40 -17.63 -9.86 -5.81
C SER A 40 -17.73 -11.23 -6.47
N TYR A 41 -18.03 -11.27 -7.77
CA TYR A 41 -18.06 -12.51 -8.52
C TYR A 41 -16.66 -13.14 -8.64
N LEU A 42 -15.64 -12.36 -8.99
CA LEU A 42 -14.25 -12.85 -9.03
C LEU A 42 -13.76 -13.37 -7.68
N VAL A 43 -14.15 -12.71 -6.58
CA VAL A 43 -13.87 -13.18 -5.22
C VAL A 43 -14.51 -14.53 -4.96
N SER A 44 -15.76 -14.75 -5.41
CA SER A 44 -16.46 -16.04 -5.22
C SER A 44 -15.84 -17.21 -5.99
N LEU A 45 -14.98 -16.93 -6.97
CA LEU A 45 -14.21 -17.95 -7.70
C LEU A 45 -12.95 -18.42 -6.95
N ASP A 46 -12.67 -17.84 -5.79
CA ASP A 46 -11.49 -18.13 -4.96
C ASP A 46 -10.15 -18.07 -5.72
N ILE A 47 -10.01 -17.06 -6.59
CA ILE A 47 -8.80 -16.86 -7.40
C ILE A 47 -7.62 -16.56 -6.48
N PRO A 48 -6.54 -17.37 -6.50
CA PRO A 48 -5.37 -17.12 -5.69
C PRO A 48 -4.78 -15.73 -5.91
N GLU A 49 -4.52 -15.01 -4.83
CA GLU A 49 -3.88 -13.68 -4.86
C GLU A 49 -4.64 -12.66 -5.76
N LEU A 50 -5.97 -12.75 -5.86
CA LEU A 50 -6.80 -11.86 -6.69
C LEU A 50 -6.48 -10.38 -6.49
N ASP A 51 -6.23 -9.97 -5.25
CA ASP A 51 -5.89 -8.61 -4.88
C ASP A 51 -4.55 -8.14 -5.46
N GLN A 52 -3.63 -9.06 -5.77
CA GLN A 52 -2.33 -8.75 -6.37
C GLN A 52 -2.45 -8.17 -7.77
N TYR A 53 -3.46 -8.57 -8.55
CA TYR A 53 -3.70 -8.00 -9.89
C TYR A 53 -4.03 -6.50 -9.86
N PHE A 54 -4.52 -6.02 -8.72
CA PHE A 54 -4.84 -4.60 -8.50
C PHE A 54 -3.77 -3.87 -7.70
N ASN A 55 -2.68 -4.56 -7.29
CA ASN A 55 -1.65 -3.94 -6.47
C ASN A 55 -0.52 -3.35 -7.33
N ILE A 56 -0.10 -2.13 -6.99
CA ILE A 56 0.91 -1.36 -7.73
C ILE A 56 2.35 -1.79 -7.44
N ARG A 57 2.56 -2.91 -6.76
CA ARG A 57 3.87 -3.50 -6.44
C ARG A 57 3.89 -4.99 -6.69
N LEU A 58 5.09 -5.56 -6.76
CA LEU A 58 5.27 -7.02 -6.79
C LEU A 58 4.74 -7.69 -5.51
N PRO A 59 4.38 -8.99 -5.57
CA PRO A 59 3.98 -9.78 -4.42
C PRO A 59 5.02 -9.74 -3.28
N GLU A 60 4.57 -10.03 -2.06
CA GLU A 60 5.45 -10.02 -0.88
C GLU A 60 6.34 -11.27 -0.77
N LYS A 61 6.00 -12.33 -1.49
CA LYS A 61 6.72 -13.61 -1.51
C LYS A 61 6.41 -14.35 -2.81
N ASN A 62 7.14 -15.43 -3.06
CA ASN A 62 6.90 -16.32 -4.21
C ASN A 62 6.94 -15.61 -5.56
N ILE A 63 7.75 -14.54 -5.68
CA ILE A 63 7.90 -13.82 -6.93
C ILE A 63 8.47 -14.77 -8.00
N ASN A 64 7.79 -14.82 -9.13
CA ASN A 64 8.17 -15.61 -10.30
C ASN A 64 7.99 -14.79 -11.59
N ALA A 65 8.32 -15.38 -12.74
CA ALA A 65 8.25 -14.69 -14.03
C ALA A 65 6.84 -14.19 -14.38
N ASN A 66 5.80 -14.89 -13.90
CA ASN A 66 4.39 -14.57 -14.15
C ASN A 66 3.78 -13.67 -13.06
N SER A 67 4.57 -13.22 -12.08
CA SER A 67 4.07 -12.32 -11.05
C SER A 67 3.62 -10.99 -11.66
N ASP A 68 2.33 -10.69 -11.49
CA ASP A 68 1.70 -9.48 -11.97
C ASP A 68 1.79 -8.34 -10.95
N PHE A 69 1.69 -7.12 -11.46
CA PHE A 69 1.51 -5.90 -10.67
C PHE A 69 0.76 -4.85 -11.51
N PHE A 70 -0.02 -4.04 -10.85
CA PHE A 70 -0.79 -2.99 -11.51
C PHE A 70 0.10 -1.81 -11.88
N ALA A 71 0.48 -1.73 -13.15
CA ALA A 71 1.25 -0.62 -13.68
C ALA A 71 0.61 -0.09 -14.95
N SER A 72 0.34 1.21 -14.98
CA SER A 72 -0.32 1.89 -16.10
C SER A 72 0.15 3.35 -16.23
N GLN A 73 -0.23 3.99 -17.33
CA GLN A 73 0.03 5.42 -17.51
C GLN A 73 -0.69 6.26 -16.45
N SER A 74 -1.90 5.87 -16.03
CA SER A 74 -2.66 6.60 -15.01
C SER A 74 -2.00 6.53 -13.64
N ILE A 75 -1.47 5.37 -13.24
CA ILE A 75 -0.68 5.21 -12.00
C ILE A 75 0.59 6.06 -12.07
N TRP A 76 1.29 6.04 -13.19
CA TRP A 76 2.47 6.89 -13.40
C TRP A 76 2.14 8.37 -13.25
N ASN A 77 1.04 8.82 -13.86
CA ASN A 77 0.58 10.20 -13.75
C ASN A 77 0.23 10.57 -12.31
N LEU A 78 -0.39 9.65 -11.56
CA LEU A 78 -0.72 9.86 -10.15
C LEU A 78 0.54 9.95 -9.28
N ILE A 79 1.54 9.08 -9.48
CA ILE A 79 2.83 9.13 -8.77
C ILE A 79 3.54 10.47 -9.02
N LYS A 80 3.38 11.05 -10.20
CA LYS A 80 3.98 12.33 -10.61
C LYS A 80 3.02 13.51 -10.54
N ASN A 81 1.85 13.34 -9.95
CA ASN A 81 0.86 14.41 -9.88
C ASN A 81 1.43 15.63 -9.15
N LYS A 82 1.37 16.77 -9.83
CA LYS A 82 1.96 18.02 -9.31
C LYS A 82 1.36 18.44 -7.97
N LYS A 83 0.03 18.30 -7.81
CA LYS A 83 -0.66 18.67 -6.58
C LYS A 83 -0.17 17.85 -5.38
N ILE A 84 0.10 16.56 -5.59
CA ILE A 84 0.68 15.67 -4.56
C ILE A 84 2.14 16.06 -4.29
N LEU A 85 2.97 16.17 -5.34
CA LEU A 85 4.39 16.45 -5.19
C LEU A 85 4.67 17.80 -4.54
N ASP A 86 3.84 18.83 -4.80
CA ASP A 86 3.98 20.14 -4.15
C ASP A 86 3.68 20.08 -2.62
N LYS A 87 2.79 19.19 -2.18
CA LYS A 87 2.56 18.95 -0.74
C LYS A 87 3.72 18.17 -0.12
N ILE A 88 4.21 17.13 -0.81
CA ILE A 88 5.35 16.33 -0.36
C ILE A 88 6.63 17.17 -0.28
N GLU A 89 6.86 18.08 -1.24
CA GLU A 89 8.01 18.99 -1.23
C GLU A 89 8.08 19.86 0.03
N LYS A 90 6.94 20.32 0.54
CA LYS A 90 6.91 21.09 1.79
C LYS A 90 7.42 20.32 3.00
N ILE A 91 7.41 18.98 2.94
CA ILE A 91 7.84 18.10 4.03
C ILE A 91 9.26 17.58 3.78
N LEU A 92 9.54 17.09 2.58
CA LEU A 92 10.80 16.42 2.24
C LEU A 92 11.85 17.33 1.58
N GLY A 93 11.45 18.53 1.14
CA GLY A 93 12.28 19.35 0.28
C GLY A 93 12.19 18.96 -1.21
N PRO A 94 12.94 19.65 -2.08
CA PRO A 94 12.72 19.59 -3.54
C PRO A 94 13.24 18.33 -4.24
N GLU A 95 14.05 17.52 -3.56
CA GLU A 95 14.66 16.30 -4.11
C GLU A 95 13.90 15.09 -3.63
N ILE A 96 12.94 14.60 -4.43
CA ILE A 96 11.95 13.60 -4.05
C ILE A 96 12.07 12.35 -4.90
N SER A 97 12.11 11.19 -4.26
CA SER A 97 11.98 9.88 -4.88
C SER A 97 10.62 9.25 -4.59
N SER A 98 10.06 8.52 -5.56
CA SER A 98 8.99 7.57 -5.33
C SER A 98 9.56 6.31 -4.69
N ASN A 99 9.03 5.94 -3.52
CA ASN A 99 9.46 4.77 -2.77
C ASN A 99 8.65 3.53 -3.18
N PRO A 100 9.26 2.35 -3.33
CA PRO A 100 8.56 1.14 -3.77
C PRO A 100 7.63 0.51 -2.71
N CYS A 101 7.64 1.02 -1.50
CA CYS A 101 6.77 0.59 -0.40
C CYS A 101 5.35 1.14 -0.59
N GLN A 102 4.65 0.76 -1.65
CA GLN A 102 3.34 1.32 -2.00
C GLN A 102 2.32 0.21 -2.26
N ASN A 103 1.04 0.52 -2.08
CA ASN A 103 -0.04 -0.44 -2.22
C ASN A 103 -1.28 0.19 -2.84
N SER A 104 -2.05 -0.63 -3.52
CA SER A 104 -3.45 -0.39 -3.83
C SER A 104 -4.30 -1.43 -3.11
N ARG A 105 -5.44 -1.03 -2.59
CA ARG A 105 -6.29 -1.87 -1.75
C ARG A 105 -7.75 -1.75 -2.12
N ILE A 106 -8.40 -2.90 -2.34
CA ILE A 106 -9.86 -3.01 -2.47
C ILE A 106 -10.38 -3.71 -1.22
N LYS A 107 -10.73 -2.93 -0.19
CA LYS A 107 -11.24 -3.45 1.08
C LYS A 107 -12.71 -3.85 0.94
N GLN A 108 -12.95 -5.16 1.03
CA GLN A 108 -14.28 -5.74 0.95
C GLN A 108 -15.06 -5.58 2.27
N PRO A 109 -16.41 -5.66 2.21
CA PRO A 109 -17.23 -5.88 3.39
C PRO A 109 -16.76 -7.14 4.15
N GLU A 110 -16.54 -7.03 5.46
CA GLU A 110 -16.00 -8.12 6.29
C GLU A 110 -16.83 -9.41 6.18
N LYS A 111 -18.15 -9.30 6.09
CA LYS A 111 -19.07 -10.45 5.91
C LYS A 111 -18.92 -11.16 4.56
N ARG A 112 -18.20 -10.61 3.60
CA ARG A 112 -17.97 -11.19 2.27
C ARG A 112 -16.58 -11.77 2.09
N ILE A 113 -15.72 -11.67 3.09
CA ILE A 113 -14.38 -12.29 3.06
C ILE A 113 -14.58 -13.78 3.34
N LEU A 114 -14.95 -14.52 2.31
CA LEU A 114 -15.20 -15.96 2.39
C LEU A 114 -13.97 -16.80 2.07
N SER A 115 -12.98 -16.22 1.41
CA SER A 115 -11.82 -16.93 0.89
C SER A 115 -10.68 -16.99 1.90
N LYS A 116 -10.17 -18.20 2.14
CA LYS A 116 -8.93 -18.44 2.90
C LYS A 116 -7.66 -17.96 2.15
N ASN A 117 -7.78 -17.69 0.85
CA ASN A 117 -6.69 -17.33 -0.05
C ASN A 117 -6.50 -15.81 -0.21
N ILE A 118 -7.38 -15.00 0.39
CA ILE A 118 -7.25 -13.55 0.35
C ILE A 118 -6.32 -13.10 1.47
N HIS A 119 -5.32 -12.30 1.11
CA HIS A 119 -4.38 -11.74 2.07
C HIS A 119 -5.10 -10.73 2.97
N ASP A 120 -5.34 -11.09 4.24
CA ASP A 120 -6.10 -10.28 5.20
C ASP A 120 -5.63 -8.81 5.28
N GLY A 121 -4.34 -8.54 5.07
CA GLY A 121 -3.77 -7.20 5.11
C GLY A 121 -4.20 -6.30 3.95
N LEU A 122 -4.63 -6.86 2.82
CA LEU A 122 -5.06 -6.09 1.64
C LEU A 122 -6.57 -5.87 1.61
N VAL A 123 -7.34 -6.83 2.05
CA VAL A 123 -8.81 -6.79 2.01
C VAL A 123 -9.46 -6.69 3.39
N GLY A 124 -8.78 -7.12 4.43
CA GLY A 124 -9.24 -7.10 5.80
C GLY A 124 -8.75 -5.91 6.61
N ARG A 125 -8.45 -6.17 7.87
CA ARG A 125 -7.95 -5.22 8.85
C ARG A 125 -6.42 -5.11 8.73
N THR A 126 -5.88 -3.90 8.57
CA THR A 126 -4.44 -3.69 8.76
C THR A 126 -4.16 -3.50 10.24
N PRO A 127 -3.27 -4.29 10.87
CA PRO A 127 -2.95 -4.14 12.29
C PRO A 127 -2.26 -2.82 12.59
N TRP A 128 -2.15 -2.47 13.86
CA TRP A 128 -1.40 -1.31 14.32
C TRP A 128 0.07 -1.43 13.95
N HIS A 129 0.59 -0.45 13.24
CA HIS A 129 1.98 -0.43 12.78
C HIS A 129 2.47 1.00 12.56
N GLN A 130 3.76 1.12 12.31
CA GLN A 130 4.41 2.31 11.77
C GLN A 130 4.97 1.97 10.40
N ASP A 131 4.90 2.89 9.44
CA ASP A 131 5.44 2.64 8.10
C ASP A 131 6.95 2.38 8.08
N ALA A 132 7.69 2.97 9.02
CA ALA A 132 9.11 2.65 9.21
C ALA A 132 9.34 1.21 9.69
N GLY A 133 8.37 0.61 10.40
CA GLY A 133 8.44 -0.77 10.90
C GLY A 133 8.47 -1.81 9.79
N VAL A 134 7.92 -1.50 8.61
CA VAL A 134 7.89 -2.41 7.46
C VAL A 134 9.06 -2.24 6.48
N MET A 135 10.09 -1.49 6.83
CA MET A 135 11.32 -1.31 6.06
C MET A 135 12.47 -2.17 6.62
N ASN A 136 13.48 -2.46 5.80
CA ASN A 136 14.71 -3.08 6.29
C ASN A 136 15.50 -2.10 7.20
N LYS A 137 16.52 -2.61 7.91
CA LYS A 137 17.32 -1.82 8.86
C LYS A 137 17.91 -0.53 8.27
N LYS A 138 18.32 -0.54 6.99
CA LYS A 138 18.85 0.66 6.31
C LYS A 138 17.76 1.72 6.15
N GLY A 139 16.57 1.30 5.69
CA GLY A 139 15.41 2.17 5.54
C GLY A 139 14.90 2.71 6.88
N GLN A 140 14.81 1.86 7.90
CA GLN A 140 14.40 2.28 9.26
C GLN A 140 15.27 3.42 9.79
N LYS A 141 16.60 3.34 9.58
CA LYS A 141 17.56 4.33 10.07
C LYS A 141 17.67 5.58 9.19
N GLY A 142 17.68 5.39 7.86
CA GLY A 142 18.13 6.43 6.93
C GLY A 142 17.08 6.96 5.96
N THR A 143 15.80 6.59 6.08
CA THR A 143 14.79 7.03 5.11
C THR A 143 13.74 7.93 5.75
N GLU A 144 13.71 9.17 5.34
CA GLU A 144 12.62 10.09 5.65
C GLU A 144 11.44 9.78 4.70
N LEU A 145 10.49 8.98 5.18
CA LEU A 145 9.35 8.51 4.39
C LEU A 145 8.10 9.30 4.73
N VAL A 146 7.37 9.69 3.70
CA VAL A 146 6.00 10.22 3.80
C VAL A 146 5.09 9.31 2.99
N THR A 147 4.03 8.83 3.64
CA THR A 147 2.96 8.10 2.97
C THR A 147 1.86 9.07 2.59
N CYS A 148 1.50 9.08 1.31
CA CYS A 148 0.35 9.78 0.77
C CYS A 148 -0.76 8.75 0.54
N TRP A 149 -1.71 8.68 1.45
CA TRP A 149 -2.86 7.82 1.35
C TRP A 149 -3.98 8.54 0.60
N ILE A 150 -4.54 7.90 -0.42
CA ILE A 150 -5.49 8.49 -1.36
C ILE A 150 -6.75 7.62 -1.39
N PRO A 151 -7.93 8.13 -0.95
CA PRO A 151 -9.20 7.44 -1.09
C PRO A 151 -9.74 7.58 -2.53
N PHE A 152 -10.11 6.47 -3.13
CA PHE A 152 -10.84 6.41 -4.39
C PHE A 152 -12.35 6.25 -4.18
N THR A 153 -12.75 6.00 -2.96
CA THR A 153 -14.14 5.96 -2.50
C THR A 153 -14.24 6.74 -1.19
N LYS A 154 -15.40 7.35 -0.93
CA LYS A 154 -15.67 8.00 0.35
C LYS A 154 -15.34 7.04 1.48
N THR A 155 -14.51 7.49 2.44
CA THR A 155 -13.98 6.67 3.53
C THR A 155 -14.49 7.17 4.87
N ARG A 156 -15.12 6.25 5.62
CA ARG A 156 -15.74 6.50 6.93
C ARG A 156 -15.44 5.33 7.88
N ILE A 157 -15.78 5.47 9.13
CA ILE A 157 -15.59 4.43 10.15
C ILE A 157 -16.26 3.12 9.72
N GLU A 158 -17.50 3.19 9.22
CA GLU A 158 -18.28 2.02 8.84
C GLU A 158 -17.70 1.23 7.66
N ASN A 159 -16.96 1.87 6.75
CA ASN A 159 -16.32 1.18 5.61
C ASN A 159 -14.82 0.99 5.76
N GLY A 160 -14.31 1.14 6.99
CA GLY A 160 -12.95 0.77 7.35
C GLY A 160 -11.92 1.85 7.07
N CYS A 161 -12.14 3.09 7.51
CA CYS A 161 -11.14 4.14 7.52
C CYS A 161 -9.92 3.73 8.36
N MET A 162 -8.85 4.51 8.26
CA MET A 162 -7.72 4.35 9.17
C MET A 162 -8.04 4.98 10.53
N LEU A 163 -7.39 4.45 11.58
CA LEU A 163 -7.23 5.09 12.87
C LEU A 163 -5.77 5.48 13.06
N ALA A 164 -5.52 6.59 13.69
CA ALA A 164 -4.18 7.00 14.10
C ALA A 164 -4.15 7.37 15.59
N VAL A 165 -3.03 7.07 16.24
CA VAL A 165 -2.76 7.55 17.60
C VAL A 165 -2.21 8.98 17.50
N LYS A 166 -2.88 9.93 18.12
CA LYS A 166 -2.44 11.33 18.12
C LYS A 166 -0.98 11.47 18.57
N GLU A 167 -0.20 12.26 17.84
CA GLU A 167 1.18 12.61 18.14
C GLU A 167 2.17 11.45 18.31
N SER A 168 1.76 10.21 18.04
CA SER A 168 2.60 9.01 18.22
C SER A 168 3.88 9.00 17.36
N HIS A 169 3.96 9.84 16.34
CA HIS A 169 5.21 10.04 15.60
C HIS A 169 6.36 10.57 16.49
N LYS A 170 6.04 11.24 17.62
CA LYS A 170 7.00 11.71 18.61
C LYS A 170 7.68 10.56 19.37
N PHE A 171 7.08 9.38 19.41
CA PHE A 171 7.66 8.19 20.04
C PHE A 171 8.89 7.65 19.28
N GLY A 172 9.08 8.10 18.03
CA GLY A 172 10.06 7.50 17.14
C GLY A 172 9.65 6.08 16.73
N LEU A 173 10.62 5.28 16.26
CA LEU A 173 10.35 3.89 15.86
C LEU A 173 10.26 3.01 17.10
N VAL A 174 9.13 2.32 17.28
CA VAL A 174 8.90 1.36 18.36
C VAL A 174 9.12 -0.08 17.88
N ASN A 175 9.13 -1.03 18.81
CA ASN A 175 9.28 -2.44 18.51
C ASN A 175 8.06 -2.98 17.74
N HIS A 176 8.35 -3.85 16.78
CA HIS A 176 7.35 -4.55 15.97
C HIS A 176 7.60 -6.05 16.01
N ASP A 177 6.53 -6.82 15.87
CA ASP A 177 6.55 -8.27 15.73
C ASP A 177 5.78 -8.70 14.48
N TYR A 178 5.94 -9.97 14.09
CA TYR A 178 5.03 -10.58 13.14
C TYR A 178 3.83 -11.13 13.89
N GLY A 179 2.64 -10.63 13.57
CA GLY A 179 1.39 -11.17 14.08
C GLY A 179 1.12 -12.59 13.60
N SER A 180 0.07 -13.20 14.13
CA SER A 180 -0.31 -14.60 13.85
C SER A 180 -0.52 -14.90 12.36
N LYS A 181 -0.89 -13.90 11.57
CA LYS A 181 -1.07 -13.98 10.11
C LYS A 181 0.15 -13.53 9.32
N GLY A 182 1.28 -13.30 9.99
CA GLY A 182 2.54 -12.87 9.37
C GLY A 182 2.60 -11.39 8.98
N GLN A 183 1.62 -10.59 9.38
CA GLN A 183 1.63 -9.14 9.20
C GLN A 183 2.52 -8.49 10.25
N VAL A 184 3.13 -7.36 9.87
CA VAL A 184 3.90 -6.55 10.82
C VAL A 184 2.94 -5.79 11.71
N GLU A 185 3.09 -5.91 13.02
CA GLU A 185 2.33 -5.17 14.01
C GLU A 185 3.22 -4.63 15.13
N VAL A 186 2.78 -3.54 15.76
CA VAL A 186 3.50 -2.96 16.89
C VAL A 186 3.40 -3.87 18.11
N ARG A 187 4.51 -4.04 18.83
CA ARG A 187 4.53 -4.75 20.11
C ARG A 187 3.87 -3.90 21.19
N GLY A 188 3.06 -4.50 22.05
CA GLY A 188 2.35 -3.78 23.12
C GLY A 188 1.11 -3.06 22.61
N LYS A 189 0.47 -3.56 21.57
CA LYS A 189 -0.75 -2.96 20.97
C LYS A 189 -1.92 -2.85 21.93
N GLU A 190 -1.96 -3.68 22.99
CA GLU A 190 -2.98 -3.67 24.05
C GLU A 190 -3.02 -2.35 24.82
N ILE A 191 -1.94 -1.56 24.77
CA ILE A 191 -1.88 -0.27 25.43
C ILE A 191 -2.49 0.85 24.57
N ILE A 192 -2.65 0.61 23.27
CA ILE A 192 -3.17 1.62 22.34
C ILE A 192 -4.60 2.04 22.73
N ASP A 193 -5.38 1.15 23.32
CA ASP A 193 -6.72 1.48 23.79
C ASP A 193 -6.73 2.57 24.89
N LYS A 194 -5.58 2.79 25.56
CA LYS A 194 -5.39 3.85 26.55
C LYS A 194 -4.94 5.18 25.91
N LEU A 195 -4.67 5.20 24.61
CA LEU A 195 -4.16 6.36 23.89
C LEU A 195 -5.30 7.06 23.14
N SER A 196 -5.11 8.37 22.93
CA SER A 196 -6.05 9.15 22.10
C SER A 196 -5.91 8.77 20.64
N THR A 197 -6.93 8.06 20.12
CA THR A 197 -7.03 7.69 18.71
C THR A 197 -8.01 8.60 17.97
N VAL A 198 -7.75 8.82 16.69
CA VAL A 198 -8.63 9.57 15.79
C VAL A 198 -8.92 8.79 14.52
N PRO A 199 -10.18 8.75 14.07
CA PRO A 199 -10.51 8.22 12.76
C PRO A 199 -10.03 9.19 11.67
N LEU A 200 -9.41 8.63 10.65
CA LEU A 200 -8.96 9.37 9.47
C LEU A 200 -9.99 9.17 8.35
N GLU A 201 -11.12 9.84 8.49
CA GLU A 201 -12.15 9.89 7.46
C GLU A 201 -11.73 10.83 6.33
N ALA A 202 -12.13 10.54 5.09
CA ALA A 202 -11.75 11.34 3.93
C ALA A 202 -12.76 11.17 2.78
N ASP A 203 -12.89 12.21 1.98
CA ASP A 203 -13.68 12.18 0.76
C ASP A 203 -12.78 11.91 -0.47
N VAL A 204 -13.41 11.55 -1.58
CA VAL A 204 -12.70 11.34 -2.85
C VAL A 204 -12.06 12.65 -3.30
N GLY A 205 -10.74 12.60 -3.54
CA GLY A 205 -9.96 13.79 -3.89
C GLY A 205 -9.15 14.37 -2.73
N ASP A 206 -9.43 13.95 -1.49
CA ASP A 206 -8.55 14.24 -0.35
C ASP A 206 -7.26 13.43 -0.44
N ILE A 207 -6.26 13.86 0.32
CA ILE A 207 -5.07 13.07 0.62
C ILE A 207 -4.77 13.13 2.12
N ILE A 208 -4.34 12.00 2.68
CA ILE A 208 -3.87 11.93 4.06
C ILE A 208 -2.37 11.69 4.02
N LEU A 209 -1.59 12.60 4.61
CA LEU A 209 -0.14 12.48 4.71
C LEU A 209 0.24 11.91 6.07
N LEU A 210 0.92 10.76 6.07
CA LEU A 210 1.34 10.06 7.28
C LEU A 210 2.85 10.17 7.47
N ASN A 211 3.26 10.54 8.69
CA ASN A 211 4.64 10.44 9.12
C ASN A 211 5.02 8.96 9.29
N ARG A 212 6.24 8.59 8.93
CA ARG A 212 6.75 7.22 9.00
C ARG A 212 6.67 6.56 10.39
N TYR A 213 6.59 7.36 11.45
CA TYR A 213 6.50 6.91 12.84
C TYR A 213 5.09 7.01 13.41
N LEU A 214 4.11 7.50 12.65
CA LEU A 214 2.73 7.55 13.12
C LEU A 214 2.19 6.14 13.32
N LEU A 215 1.75 5.83 14.54
CA LEU A 215 1.02 4.59 14.83
C LEU A 215 -0.37 4.69 14.19
N HIS A 216 -0.65 3.77 13.30
CA HIS A 216 -1.93 3.73 12.61
C HIS A 216 -2.34 2.30 12.26
N CYS A 217 -3.62 2.11 12.05
CA CYS A 217 -4.21 0.85 11.59
C CYS A 217 -5.35 1.13 10.62
N SER A 218 -6.02 0.12 10.11
CA SER A 218 -7.29 0.30 9.41
C SER A 218 -8.39 -0.54 10.03
N LEU A 219 -9.56 0.06 10.16
CA LEU A 219 -10.77 -0.59 10.68
C LEU A 219 -11.28 -1.67 9.71
N PRO A 220 -12.06 -2.65 10.19
CA PRO A 220 -12.80 -3.55 9.33
C PRO A 220 -13.87 -2.79 8.52
N ASN A 221 -14.19 -3.28 7.34
CA ASN A 221 -15.30 -2.74 6.56
C ASN A 221 -16.61 -3.45 6.95
N LYS A 222 -17.41 -2.79 7.77
CA LYS A 222 -18.73 -3.28 8.22
C LYS A 222 -19.86 -2.85 7.29
N SER A 223 -19.59 -2.00 6.30
CA SER A 223 -20.57 -1.53 5.33
C SER A 223 -20.91 -2.59 4.27
N LYS A 224 -21.84 -2.26 3.39
CA LYS A 224 -22.17 -3.08 2.20
C LYS A 224 -21.33 -2.72 0.97
N ASN A 225 -20.45 -1.72 1.07
CA ASN A 225 -19.69 -1.17 -0.06
C ASN A 225 -18.20 -1.48 0.03
N PHE A 226 -17.51 -1.53 -1.10
CA PHE A 226 -16.05 -1.60 -1.13
C PHE A 226 -15.44 -0.24 -0.77
N ARG A 227 -14.27 -0.26 -0.14
CA ARG A 227 -13.41 0.91 0.03
C ARG A 227 -12.15 0.72 -0.80
N ILE A 228 -11.94 1.59 -1.77
CA ILE A 228 -10.75 1.57 -2.63
C ILE A 228 -9.83 2.70 -2.20
N SER A 229 -8.55 2.39 -2.03
CA SER A 229 -7.52 3.36 -1.66
C SER A 229 -6.16 2.98 -2.21
N MET A 230 -5.25 3.94 -2.26
CA MET A 230 -3.87 3.74 -2.67
C MET A 230 -2.92 4.44 -1.69
N ASP A 231 -1.84 3.74 -1.32
CA ASP A 231 -0.74 4.30 -0.55
C ASP A 231 0.41 4.59 -1.51
N LEU A 232 0.63 5.83 -1.90
CA LEU A 232 1.87 6.24 -2.54
C LEU A 232 2.87 6.68 -1.47
N ARG A 233 4.13 6.32 -1.64
CA ARG A 233 5.16 6.70 -0.67
C ARG A 233 6.30 7.43 -1.34
N TYR A 234 6.82 8.42 -0.63
CA TYR A 234 7.89 9.28 -1.10
C TYR A 234 8.95 9.41 -0.03
N ASN A 235 10.21 9.54 -0.45
CA ASN A 235 11.35 9.82 0.42
C ASN A 235 12.31 10.81 -0.23
N LYS A 236 13.23 11.40 0.55
CA LYS A 236 14.29 12.23 -0.02
C LYS A 236 15.14 11.44 -1.00
N ALA A 237 15.48 12.05 -2.13
CA ALA A 237 16.35 11.42 -3.11
C ALA A 237 17.72 11.07 -2.49
N GLY A 238 18.29 9.97 -2.95
CA GLY A 238 19.57 9.46 -2.43
C GLY A 238 19.47 8.60 -1.15
N GLN A 239 18.34 8.62 -0.45
CA GLN A 239 18.13 7.76 0.71
C GLN A 239 17.77 6.32 0.28
N PRO A 240 18.08 5.30 1.12
CA PRO A 240 17.74 3.91 0.83
C PRO A 240 16.21 3.72 0.76
N SER A 241 15.75 2.85 -0.14
CA SER A 241 14.31 2.56 -0.25
C SER A 241 13.74 1.81 0.96
N GLY A 242 14.59 1.09 1.68
CA GLY A 242 14.17 0.12 2.69
C GLY A 242 13.56 -1.16 2.12
N ARG A 243 13.58 -1.33 0.80
CA ARG A 243 12.96 -2.44 0.06
C ARG A 243 13.79 -2.88 -1.15
N ASP A 244 15.14 -2.93 -1.01
CA ASP A 244 15.98 -3.47 -2.07
C ASP A 244 15.58 -4.91 -2.44
N PRO A 245 15.52 -5.28 -3.73
CA PRO A 245 15.94 -4.53 -4.92
C PRO A 245 14.82 -3.77 -5.63
N LEU A 246 13.69 -3.47 -4.97
CA LEU A 246 12.56 -2.80 -5.60
C LEU A 246 12.91 -1.35 -6.01
N PRO A 247 12.27 -0.81 -7.07
CA PRO A 247 12.69 0.44 -7.67
C PRO A 247 12.36 1.67 -6.82
N ASN A 248 13.40 2.43 -6.47
CA ASN A 248 13.32 3.75 -5.89
C ASN A 248 13.89 4.75 -6.92
N PHE A 249 13.13 5.74 -7.35
CA PHE A 249 13.53 6.63 -8.43
C PHE A 249 13.08 8.07 -8.21
N ILE A 250 13.86 9.02 -8.70
CA ILE A 250 13.59 10.46 -8.53
C ILE A 250 12.38 10.87 -9.39
N VAL A 251 11.37 11.44 -8.74
CA VAL A 251 10.14 11.96 -9.38
C VAL A 251 10.11 13.47 -9.46
N LYS A 252 10.82 14.16 -8.56
CA LYS A 252 10.99 15.61 -8.54
C LYS A 252 12.41 15.97 -8.14
N SER A 253 13.02 16.92 -8.83
CA SER A 253 14.35 17.46 -8.55
C SER A 253 14.48 18.87 -9.15
N LYS A 254 15.21 19.76 -8.48
CA LYS A 254 15.60 21.07 -9.04
C LYS A 254 16.44 20.89 -10.31
N ASN A 255 17.35 19.94 -10.30
CA ASN A 255 18.10 19.56 -11.50
C ASN A 255 17.37 18.45 -12.27
N LYS A 256 16.72 18.83 -13.37
CA LYS A 256 15.97 17.90 -14.23
C LYS A 256 16.83 16.74 -14.76
N ASN A 257 18.15 16.89 -14.86
CA ASN A 257 19.06 15.82 -15.28
C ASN A 257 19.13 14.66 -14.27
N ASN A 258 18.74 14.86 -13.01
CA ASN A 258 18.64 13.83 -12.01
C ASN A 258 17.46 12.89 -12.26
N ILE A 259 16.42 13.34 -12.99
CA ILE A 259 15.22 12.56 -13.30
C ILE A 259 15.52 11.63 -14.47
N LYS A 260 15.92 10.38 -14.17
CA LYS A 260 16.28 9.37 -15.17
C LYS A 260 15.07 8.61 -15.72
N VAL A 261 14.06 8.40 -14.89
CA VAL A 261 12.81 7.73 -15.27
C VAL A 261 11.81 8.80 -15.73
N ARG A 262 11.53 8.84 -17.03
CA ARG A 262 10.79 9.94 -17.65
C ARG A 262 9.37 9.58 -18.08
N ASN A 263 9.07 8.29 -18.22
CA ASN A 263 7.76 7.80 -18.64
C ASN A 263 7.42 6.46 -17.99
N TYR A 264 6.15 6.06 -18.10
CA TYR A 264 5.64 4.85 -17.46
C TYR A 264 6.29 3.57 -17.98
N LYS A 265 6.69 3.49 -19.23
CA LYS A 265 7.38 2.32 -19.81
C LYS A 265 8.73 2.08 -19.12
N GLN A 266 9.50 3.16 -18.89
CA GLN A 266 10.75 3.07 -18.14
C GLN A 266 10.51 2.68 -16.68
N TRP A 267 9.44 3.18 -16.06
CA TRP A 267 9.05 2.78 -14.71
C TRP A 267 8.67 1.29 -14.63
N ILE A 268 7.87 0.78 -15.57
CA ILE A 268 7.57 -0.66 -15.67
C ILE A 268 8.86 -1.47 -15.83
N ALA A 269 9.78 -1.03 -16.71
CA ALA A 269 11.04 -1.72 -16.91
C ALA A 269 11.89 -1.82 -15.63
N LEU A 270 11.79 -0.86 -14.70
CA LEU A 270 12.47 -0.98 -13.39
C LEU A 270 11.85 -2.08 -12.54
N TRP A 271 10.52 -2.23 -12.54
CA TRP A 271 9.84 -3.30 -11.82
C TRP A 271 10.15 -4.68 -12.41
N GLU A 272 10.20 -4.80 -13.73
CA GLU A 272 10.60 -6.04 -14.41
C GLU A 272 12.05 -6.42 -14.07
N LYS A 273 12.98 -5.46 -14.08
CA LYS A 273 14.36 -5.70 -13.62
C LYS A 273 14.41 -6.13 -12.15
N ALA A 274 13.60 -5.54 -11.30
CA ALA A 274 13.52 -5.92 -9.89
C ALA A 274 12.96 -7.34 -9.73
N LYS A 275 11.93 -7.70 -10.49
CA LYS A 275 11.37 -9.07 -10.53
C LYS A 275 12.44 -10.10 -10.83
N VAL A 276 13.22 -9.90 -11.91
CA VAL A 276 14.35 -10.79 -12.27
C VAL A 276 15.37 -10.93 -11.14
N LYS A 277 15.64 -9.86 -10.40
CA LYS A 277 16.57 -9.89 -9.25
C LYS A 277 15.99 -10.59 -8.02
N CYS A 278 14.67 -10.58 -7.85
CA CYS A 278 13.97 -11.19 -6.72
C CYS A 278 13.89 -12.72 -6.83
N ILE A 279 13.68 -13.24 -8.04
CA ILE A 279 13.44 -14.67 -8.31
C ILE A 279 14.56 -15.57 -7.76
N PRO A 280 15.84 -15.40 -8.15
CA PRO A 280 16.91 -16.30 -7.70
C PRO A 280 17.20 -16.20 -6.20
N ARG A 281 16.84 -15.11 -5.57
CA ARG A 281 17.07 -14.84 -4.14
C ARG A 281 15.95 -15.33 -3.24
N LYS A 282 14.87 -15.89 -3.79
CA LYS A 282 13.63 -16.19 -3.06
C LYS A 282 13.22 -15.01 -2.18
N TRP A 283 13.34 -13.80 -2.73
CA TRP A 283 13.16 -12.56 -2.01
C TRP A 283 11.77 -12.50 -1.36
N SER A 284 11.71 -12.02 -0.14
CA SER A 284 10.46 -11.78 0.59
C SER A 284 10.55 -10.50 1.40
N TYR A 285 9.40 -9.95 1.78
CA TYR A 285 9.31 -8.80 2.69
C TYR A 285 9.61 -9.12 4.15
N LYS A 286 9.95 -10.37 4.47
CA LYS A 286 10.34 -10.73 5.83
C LYS A 286 11.73 -10.19 6.13
N TYR A 287 11.78 -9.02 6.74
CA TYR A 287 12.99 -8.43 7.28
C TYR A 287 13.05 -8.67 8.80
N PRO A 288 14.27 -8.64 9.38
CA PRO A 288 14.36 -8.48 10.83
C PRO A 288 13.59 -7.23 11.24
N LEU A 289 12.54 -7.43 12.01
CA LEU A 289 11.75 -6.33 12.53
C LEU A 289 12.57 -5.47 13.49
N PRO A 290 12.22 -4.19 13.69
CA PRO A 290 12.85 -3.37 14.68
C PRO A 290 12.62 -3.99 16.07
N THR A 291 13.65 -4.66 16.59
CA THR A 291 13.72 -5.14 17.96
C THR A 291 14.86 -4.40 18.64
N PHE A 292 14.53 -3.48 19.50
CA PHE A 292 15.50 -2.77 20.32
C PHE A 292 15.66 -3.55 21.63
N LYS A 293 16.84 -4.17 21.82
CA LYS A 293 17.16 -4.86 23.07
C LYS A 293 17.16 -3.82 24.21
N GLY A 294 16.41 -4.13 25.28
CA GLY A 294 16.22 -3.25 26.43
C GLY A 294 15.02 -2.32 26.24
N THR A 295 13.94 -2.77 26.60
CA THR A 295 12.57 -2.30 26.93
C THR A 295 12.15 -0.84 26.67
N LYS A 296 13.07 0.13 26.50
CA LYS A 296 12.77 1.57 26.30
C LYS A 296 12.03 1.88 24.97
N ARG A 297 11.83 0.92 24.08
CA ARG A 297 11.15 1.09 22.79
C ARG A 297 9.90 0.21 22.64
N ASP A 298 9.55 -0.52 23.69
CA ASP A 298 8.21 -1.09 23.78
C ASP A 298 7.23 0.02 24.12
N LEU A 299 6.07 -0.01 23.48
CA LEU A 299 5.06 1.04 23.63
C LEU A 299 4.69 1.26 25.10
N ALA A 300 4.66 0.17 25.91
CA ALA A 300 4.41 0.20 27.34
C ALA A 300 5.42 1.04 28.17
N ASN A 301 6.61 1.28 27.63
CA ASN A 301 7.68 2.01 28.35
C ASN A 301 7.88 3.45 27.82
N ILE A 302 7.08 3.85 26.83
CA ILE A 302 7.13 5.19 26.22
C ILE A 302 5.98 6.05 26.75
N ILE A 303 4.95 5.41 27.25
CA ILE A 303 3.74 5.99 27.83
C ILE A 303 3.81 5.88 29.35
#